data_119689c2fcc1dc49abf9b857302c6493
#
_entry.id   119689c2fcc1dc49abf9b857302c6493
#
_cell.length_a   1.000
_cell.length_b   1.000
_cell.length_c   1.000
_cell.angle_alpha   90.00
_cell.angle_beta   90.00
_cell.angle_gamma   90.00
#
_symmetry.space_group_name_H-M   'P 1'
#
loop_
_entity.id
_entity.type
_entity.pdbx_description
1 polymer ?
#
loop_
_entity_poly.entity_id
_entity_poly.type
_entity_poly.pdbx_seq_one_letter_code
_entity_poly.pdbx_strand_id
1 'polypeptide(L)'
;MSTEEELNNATQELSLDEKKEVTALENSEEFNVKHPLNSKWTLWYTKPPVDSKESWADLLKPVVSFDTVEEFWGIFHAIPNVNELPLKSDYHLFRDDIKPEWEDPRNAKGGKWYCQFRNRREDLNELWTRALLSVIGETIEKDEDNEVNSVVFNVRKSNVKIGLWTKSC
;
A
#
# COMPACT_ATOMS: atom_id res chain seq x y z
N MET A 1 -33.96 55.26 -4.42
CA MET A 1 -32.70 55.09 -5.16
C MET A 1 -31.70 54.41 -4.25
N SER A 2 -31.97 53.11 -3.89
CA SER A 2 -31.12 52.35 -2.98
C SER A 2 -31.17 50.83 -3.23
N THR A 3 -31.66 50.37 -4.37
CA THR A 3 -31.85 48.94 -4.61
C THR A 3 -31.00 48.39 -5.78
N GLU A 4 -30.40 49.22 -6.59
CA GLU A 4 -29.53 48.79 -7.70
C GLU A 4 -28.05 48.68 -7.31
N GLU A 5 -27.58 49.44 -6.33
CA GLU A 5 -26.20 49.33 -5.83
C GLU A 5 -26.01 48.12 -4.91
N GLU A 6 -27.01 47.72 -4.14
CA GLU A 6 -26.95 46.51 -3.30
C GLU A 6 -27.03 45.20 -4.12
N LEU A 7 -27.75 45.21 -5.27
CA LEU A 7 -27.77 44.06 -6.18
C LEU A 7 -26.45 43.90 -6.94
N ASN A 8 -25.77 45.01 -7.30
CA ASN A 8 -24.49 44.91 -7.97
C ASN A 8 -23.34 44.48 -7.06
N ASN A 9 -23.39 44.81 -5.78
CA ASN A 9 -22.41 44.30 -4.82
C ASN A 9 -22.61 42.81 -4.52
N ALA A 10 -23.85 42.35 -4.42
CA ALA A 10 -24.13 40.93 -4.21
C ALA A 10 -23.77 40.05 -5.43
N THR A 11 -23.78 40.64 -6.65
CA THR A 11 -23.38 39.88 -7.85
C THR A 11 -21.87 39.90 -8.07
N GLN A 12 -21.12 40.83 -7.47
CA GLN A 12 -19.65 40.85 -7.49
C GLN A 12 -19.02 39.94 -6.44
N GLU A 13 -19.73 39.65 -5.34
CA GLU A 13 -19.26 38.64 -4.34
C GLU A 13 -19.53 37.21 -4.74
N LEU A 14 -20.35 36.94 -5.76
CA LEU A 14 -20.62 35.61 -6.31
C LEU A 14 -19.69 35.20 -7.46
N SER A 15 -18.76 36.08 -7.87
CA SER A 15 -17.63 35.68 -8.71
C SER A 15 -16.45 35.21 -7.86
N LEU A 16 -16.76 34.43 -6.83
CA LEU A 16 -15.77 33.69 -6.07
C LEU A 16 -15.14 32.64 -6.96
N ASP A 17 -13.86 32.91 -7.27
CA ASP A 17 -12.85 31.88 -7.50
C ASP A 17 -13.38 30.56 -8.12
N GLU A 18 -13.74 30.58 -9.39
CA GLU A 18 -13.38 29.46 -10.25
C GLU A 18 -11.82 29.41 -10.26
N LYS A 19 -11.22 28.97 -9.18
CA LYS A 19 -9.93 28.33 -9.24
C LYS A 19 -10.14 27.16 -10.23
N LYS A 20 -9.84 27.44 -11.48
CA LYS A 20 -9.69 26.43 -12.50
C LYS A 20 -8.75 25.39 -11.87
N GLU A 21 -9.28 24.24 -11.45
CA GLU A 21 -8.45 23.14 -11.03
C GLU A 21 -7.59 22.78 -12.24
N VAL A 22 -6.39 23.32 -12.26
CA VAL A 22 -5.39 23.00 -13.28
C VAL A 22 -5.03 21.56 -13.03
N THR A 23 -5.45 20.68 -13.91
CA THR A 23 -5.11 19.25 -13.80
C THR A 23 -3.61 19.07 -14.03
N ALA A 24 -3.01 18.04 -13.43
CA ALA A 24 -1.59 17.68 -13.64
C ALA A 24 -1.22 17.51 -15.13
N LEU A 25 -2.21 17.33 -16.01
CA LEU A 25 -2.03 17.25 -17.47
C LEU A 25 -1.82 18.64 -18.13
N GLU A 26 -2.26 19.71 -17.47
CA GLU A 26 -2.13 21.10 -17.98
C GLU A 26 -0.88 21.79 -17.45
N ASN A 27 -0.30 21.31 -16.35
CA ASN A 27 0.90 21.88 -15.74
C ASN A 27 1.99 20.79 -15.62
N SER A 28 3.03 20.91 -16.47
CA SER A 28 4.15 19.97 -16.48
C SER A 28 4.97 19.99 -15.17
N GLU A 29 4.89 21.06 -14.37
CA GLU A 29 5.57 21.13 -13.07
C GLU A 29 4.84 20.30 -12.01
N GLU A 30 3.52 20.22 -12.05
CA GLU A 30 2.73 19.35 -11.15
C GLU A 30 2.93 17.87 -11.44
N PHE A 31 3.30 17.52 -12.69
CA PHE A 31 3.63 16.13 -13.05
C PHE A 31 4.87 15.60 -12.33
N ASN A 32 5.73 16.47 -11.83
CA ASN A 32 6.95 16.13 -11.10
C ASN A 32 6.79 16.18 -9.57
N VAL A 33 5.62 16.57 -9.06
CA VAL A 33 5.35 16.62 -7.63
C VAL A 33 5.10 15.19 -7.14
N LYS A 34 5.94 14.70 -6.24
CA LYS A 34 5.72 13.43 -5.54
C LYS A 34 4.91 13.68 -4.28
N HIS A 35 3.92 12.81 -4.03
CA HIS A 35 3.08 12.84 -2.84
C HIS A 35 3.65 11.88 -1.79
N PRO A 36 4.20 12.39 -0.67
CA PRO A 36 4.80 11.53 0.35
C PRO A 36 3.73 10.71 1.07
N LEU A 37 4.08 9.48 1.43
CA LEU A 37 3.35 8.64 2.36
C LEU A 37 3.77 8.99 3.81
N ASN A 38 2.95 8.64 4.79
CA ASN A 38 3.30 8.85 6.20
C ASN A 38 4.50 8.00 6.63
N SER A 39 4.62 6.81 6.08
CA SER A 39 5.70 5.86 6.36
C SER A 39 6.38 5.41 5.08
N LYS A 40 7.65 5.03 5.19
CA LYS A 40 8.38 4.33 4.15
C LYS A 40 8.00 2.85 4.17
N TRP A 41 7.88 2.22 3.01
CA TRP A 41 7.52 0.82 2.87
C TRP A 41 8.58 0.08 2.06
N THR A 42 8.83 -1.18 2.42
CA THR A 42 9.74 -2.07 1.71
C THR A 42 9.00 -3.30 1.25
N LEU A 43 9.01 -3.54 -0.06
CA LEU A 43 8.48 -4.76 -0.67
C LEU A 43 9.56 -5.85 -0.63
N TRP A 44 9.17 -7.01 -0.12
CA TRP A 44 9.97 -8.23 -0.09
C TRP A 44 9.29 -9.33 -0.89
N TYR A 45 10.08 -10.20 -1.45
CA TYR A 45 9.60 -11.38 -2.16
C TYR A 45 10.27 -12.63 -1.62
N THR A 46 9.46 -13.65 -1.29
CA THR A 46 9.97 -14.99 -1.02
C THR A 46 9.81 -15.82 -2.29
N LYS A 47 10.93 -16.22 -2.89
CA LYS A 47 10.93 -17.08 -4.06
C LYS A 47 10.53 -18.52 -3.67
N PRO A 48 9.93 -19.31 -4.58
CA PRO A 48 9.73 -20.73 -4.34
C PRO A 48 11.08 -21.45 -4.13
N PRO A 49 11.19 -22.39 -3.19
CA PRO A 49 12.40 -23.17 -3.02
C PRO A 49 12.65 -24.04 -4.28
N VAL A 50 13.88 -24.02 -4.76
CA VAL A 50 14.35 -24.90 -5.84
C VAL A 50 14.92 -26.18 -5.25
N ASP A 51 15.66 -26.05 -4.13
CA ASP A 51 16.21 -27.17 -3.38
C ASP A 51 15.59 -27.22 -1.97
N SER A 52 15.41 -28.44 -1.45
CA SER A 52 14.93 -28.68 -0.08
C SER A 52 15.91 -28.20 1.00
N LYS A 53 17.15 -27.88 0.64
CA LYS A 53 18.18 -27.38 1.54
C LYS A 53 18.24 -25.86 1.68
N GLU A 54 17.53 -25.14 0.81
CA GLU A 54 17.47 -23.66 0.91
C GLU A 54 16.75 -23.25 2.20
N SER A 55 17.39 -22.41 3.00
CA SER A 55 16.74 -21.83 4.18
C SER A 55 15.70 -20.77 3.78
N TRP A 56 14.71 -20.53 4.63
CA TRP A 56 13.74 -19.47 4.37
C TRP A 56 14.40 -18.10 4.19
N ALA A 57 15.45 -17.82 4.95
CA ALA A 57 16.21 -16.57 4.86
C ALA A 57 16.90 -16.41 3.48
N ASP A 58 17.33 -17.51 2.85
CA ASP A 58 17.93 -17.49 1.51
C ASP A 58 16.89 -17.18 0.42
N LEU A 59 15.64 -17.56 0.67
CA LEU A 59 14.53 -17.36 -0.26
C LEU A 59 13.94 -15.95 -0.19
N LEU A 60 14.03 -15.29 0.96
CA LEU A 60 13.50 -13.96 1.20
C LEU A 60 14.46 -12.89 0.67
N LYS A 61 13.99 -12.04 -0.22
CA LYS A 61 14.78 -10.95 -0.82
C LYS A 61 14.02 -9.63 -0.74
N PRO A 62 14.70 -8.54 -0.35
CA PRO A 62 14.15 -7.20 -0.53
C PRO A 62 14.11 -6.90 -2.03
N VAL A 63 13.01 -6.33 -2.49
CA VAL A 63 12.80 -5.96 -3.90
C VAL A 63 13.07 -4.48 -4.07
N VAL A 64 12.32 -3.65 -3.35
CA VAL A 64 12.37 -2.19 -3.48
C VAL A 64 11.72 -1.53 -2.27
N SER A 65 12.18 -0.32 -1.94
CA SER A 65 11.54 0.54 -0.94
C SER A 65 10.98 1.78 -1.63
N PHE A 66 9.92 2.34 -1.05
CA PHE A 66 9.26 3.55 -1.54
C PHE A 66 8.64 4.31 -0.37
N ASP A 67 8.45 5.62 -0.57
CA ASP A 67 7.84 6.52 0.41
C ASP A 67 6.88 7.53 -0.24
N THR A 68 6.57 7.35 -1.53
CA THR A 68 5.63 8.21 -2.27
C THR A 68 4.56 7.40 -2.99
N VAL A 69 3.42 8.03 -3.26
CA VAL A 69 2.29 7.44 -3.96
C VAL A 69 2.68 7.02 -5.39
N GLU A 70 3.46 7.86 -6.07
CA GLU A 70 3.89 7.64 -7.46
C GLU A 70 4.83 6.43 -7.54
N GLU A 71 5.75 6.29 -6.59
CA GLU A 71 6.66 5.14 -6.52
C GLU A 71 5.89 3.86 -6.24
N PHE A 72 4.92 3.90 -5.31
CA PHE A 72 4.04 2.75 -5.08
C PHE A 72 3.36 2.27 -6.36
N TRP A 73 2.71 3.17 -7.10
CA TRP A 73 2.02 2.78 -8.33
C TRP A 73 2.96 2.32 -9.42
N GLY A 74 4.15 2.96 -9.54
CA GLY A 74 5.19 2.51 -10.47
C GLY A 74 5.64 1.08 -10.19
N ILE A 75 5.89 0.74 -8.92
CA ILE A 75 6.27 -0.60 -8.48
C ILE A 75 5.11 -1.58 -8.70
N PHE A 76 3.89 -1.21 -8.27
CA PHE A 76 2.71 -2.06 -8.37
C PHE A 76 2.43 -2.51 -9.80
N HIS A 77 2.63 -1.62 -10.80
CA HIS A 77 2.46 -1.96 -12.21
C HIS A 77 3.65 -2.70 -12.82
N ALA A 78 4.82 -2.62 -12.21
CA ALA A 78 6.03 -3.28 -12.70
C ALA A 78 6.20 -4.72 -12.21
N ILE A 79 5.59 -5.08 -11.07
CA ILE A 79 5.70 -6.44 -10.51
C ILE A 79 4.61 -7.37 -11.06
N PRO A 80 4.85 -8.70 -11.08
CA PRO A 80 3.84 -9.67 -11.44
C PRO A 80 2.58 -9.57 -10.56
N ASN A 81 1.42 -9.75 -11.18
CA ASN A 81 0.14 -9.80 -10.49
C ASN A 81 0.11 -10.98 -9.51
N VAL A 82 -0.58 -10.85 -8.37
CA VAL A 82 -0.66 -11.92 -7.36
C VAL A 82 -1.29 -13.22 -7.90
N ASN A 83 -2.12 -13.13 -8.94
CA ASN A 83 -2.68 -14.31 -9.60
C ASN A 83 -1.64 -15.09 -10.42
N GLU A 84 -0.54 -14.45 -10.81
CA GLU A 84 0.55 -15.02 -11.60
C GLU A 84 1.67 -15.59 -10.73
N LEU A 85 1.64 -15.32 -9.44
CA LEU A 85 2.66 -15.78 -8.51
C LEU A 85 2.76 -17.31 -8.46
N PRO A 86 3.98 -17.86 -8.48
CA PRO A 86 4.20 -19.30 -8.40
C PRO A 86 3.79 -19.85 -7.01
N LEU A 87 3.55 -21.15 -6.96
CA LEU A 87 3.27 -21.85 -5.70
C LEU A 87 4.47 -21.76 -4.76
N LYS A 88 4.20 -21.57 -3.47
CA LYS A 88 5.19 -21.41 -2.40
C LYS A 88 5.99 -20.11 -2.49
N SER A 89 5.47 -19.09 -3.16
CA SER A 89 6.00 -17.73 -3.11
C SER A 89 5.13 -16.82 -2.26
N ASP A 90 5.71 -15.71 -1.84
CA ASP A 90 5.03 -14.72 -1.01
C ASP A 90 5.48 -13.30 -1.39
N TYR A 91 4.54 -12.34 -1.37
CA TYR A 91 4.84 -10.93 -1.27
C TYR A 91 4.69 -10.48 0.18
N HIS A 92 5.62 -9.64 0.63
CA HIS A 92 5.56 -9.01 1.95
C HIS A 92 5.82 -7.52 1.78
N LEU A 93 4.92 -6.69 2.28
CA LEU A 93 5.11 -5.25 2.36
C LEU A 93 5.24 -4.88 3.82
N PHE A 94 6.43 -4.46 4.23
CA PHE A 94 6.74 -4.09 5.61
C PHE A 94 7.05 -2.61 5.73
N ARG A 95 6.61 -2.03 6.87
CA ARG A 95 6.84 -0.62 7.22
C ARG A 95 8.33 -0.42 7.54
N ASP A 96 8.89 0.69 7.07
CA ASP A 96 10.26 1.11 7.33
C ASP A 96 11.30 0.01 7.00
N ASP A 97 12.20 -0.23 7.94
CA ASP A 97 13.25 -1.25 7.85
C ASP A 97 12.90 -2.51 8.65
N ILE A 98 11.59 -2.74 8.96
CA ILE A 98 11.15 -3.95 9.64
C ILE A 98 11.38 -5.14 8.73
N LYS A 99 12.07 -6.15 9.24
CA LYS A 99 12.27 -7.39 8.50
C LYS A 99 11.07 -8.32 8.62
N PRO A 100 10.73 -9.08 7.57
CA PRO A 100 9.67 -10.08 7.61
C PRO A 100 10.00 -11.31 8.46
N GLU A 101 10.55 -11.10 9.64
CA GLU A 101 11.04 -12.14 10.56
C GLU A 101 10.45 -11.90 11.95
N TRP A 102 10.16 -12.99 12.70
CA TRP A 102 9.67 -12.89 14.06
C TRP A 102 10.75 -12.42 15.04
N GLU A 103 12.01 -12.61 14.65
CA GLU A 103 13.19 -12.18 15.38
C GLU A 103 13.41 -10.66 15.36
N ASP A 104 12.76 -9.94 14.43
CA ASP A 104 12.77 -8.48 14.45
C ASP A 104 12.06 -7.99 15.73
N PRO A 105 12.70 -7.15 16.55
CA PRO A 105 12.15 -6.67 17.83
C PRO A 105 10.76 -6.02 17.69
N ARG A 106 10.46 -5.43 16.53
CA ARG A 106 9.17 -4.79 16.24
C ARG A 106 8.05 -5.78 15.93
N ASN A 107 8.39 -7.04 15.61
CA ASN A 107 7.44 -8.12 15.38
C ASN A 107 7.31 -9.05 16.59
N ALA A 108 8.33 -9.11 17.46
CA ALA A 108 8.47 -10.12 18.50
C ALA A 108 7.33 -10.15 19.53
N LYS A 109 6.64 -9.01 19.74
CA LYS A 109 5.48 -8.91 20.66
C LYS A 109 4.15 -8.85 19.92
N GLY A 110 4.18 -8.92 18.60
CA GLY A 110 3.02 -8.76 17.76
C GLY A 110 2.29 -10.06 17.43
N GLY A 111 1.27 -9.91 16.64
CA GLY A 111 0.43 -10.99 16.15
C GLY A 111 0.34 -11.00 14.62
N LYS A 112 -0.35 -12.01 14.11
CA LYS A 112 -0.65 -12.13 12.69
C LYS A 112 -2.12 -12.45 12.51
N TRP A 113 -2.83 -11.56 11.81
CA TRP A 113 -4.20 -11.76 11.37
C TRP A 113 -4.22 -12.12 9.91
N TYR A 114 -5.06 -13.06 9.48
CA TYR A 114 -5.15 -13.40 8.06
C TYR A 114 -6.55 -13.87 7.64
N CYS A 115 -6.88 -13.55 6.40
CA CYS A 115 -7.98 -14.15 5.66
C CYS A 115 -7.44 -15.24 4.74
N GLN A 116 -8.10 -16.38 4.72
CA GLN A 116 -7.71 -17.53 3.90
C GLN A 116 -8.76 -17.84 2.86
N PHE A 117 -8.32 -17.96 1.61
CA PHE A 117 -9.13 -18.31 0.45
C PHE A 117 -8.74 -19.70 -0.05
N ARG A 118 -9.70 -20.61 -0.20
CA ARG A 118 -9.41 -22.01 -0.58
C ARG A 118 -8.91 -22.17 -1.99
N ASN A 119 -9.34 -21.31 -2.90
CA ASN A 119 -8.95 -21.34 -4.31
C ASN A 119 -8.47 -19.96 -4.75
N ARG A 120 -7.69 -19.92 -5.84
CA ARG A 120 -7.41 -18.67 -6.52
C ARG A 120 -8.72 -18.15 -7.13
N ARG A 121 -9.15 -17.00 -6.66
CA ARG A 121 -10.33 -16.29 -7.15
C ARG A 121 -9.89 -15.20 -8.11
N GLU A 122 -10.75 -14.84 -9.04
CA GLU A 122 -10.47 -13.74 -9.99
C GLU A 122 -10.29 -12.40 -9.29
N ASP A 123 -10.96 -12.20 -8.15
CA ASP A 123 -10.93 -10.98 -7.34
C ASP A 123 -9.72 -10.86 -6.38
N LEU A 124 -8.82 -11.84 -6.32
CA LEU A 124 -7.66 -11.80 -5.39
C LEU A 124 -6.75 -10.59 -5.61
N ASN A 125 -6.56 -10.18 -6.86
CA ASN A 125 -5.74 -9.01 -7.13
C ASN A 125 -6.40 -7.72 -6.62
N GLU A 126 -7.70 -7.61 -6.75
CA GLU A 126 -8.46 -6.49 -6.21
C GLU A 126 -8.40 -6.46 -4.68
N LEU A 127 -8.61 -7.62 -4.02
CA LEU A 127 -8.51 -7.73 -2.57
C LEU A 127 -7.12 -7.40 -2.07
N TRP A 128 -6.08 -7.87 -2.77
CA TRP A 128 -4.70 -7.52 -2.46
C TRP A 128 -4.43 -6.03 -2.62
N THR A 129 -4.87 -5.43 -3.72
CA THR A 129 -4.74 -3.99 -3.94
C THR A 129 -5.41 -3.18 -2.85
N ARG A 130 -6.63 -3.54 -2.46
CA ARG A 130 -7.35 -2.89 -1.35
C ARG A 130 -6.59 -3.02 -0.03
N ALA A 131 -6.03 -4.20 0.26
CA ALA A 131 -5.24 -4.42 1.47
C ALA A 131 -3.96 -3.56 1.46
N LEU A 132 -3.25 -3.50 0.33
CA LEU A 132 -2.08 -2.63 0.17
C LEU A 132 -2.44 -1.16 0.42
N LEU A 133 -3.47 -0.64 -0.27
CA LEU A 133 -3.88 0.76 -0.15
C LEU A 133 -4.32 1.11 1.28
N SER A 134 -5.02 0.19 1.96
CA SER A 134 -5.44 0.40 3.34
C SER A 134 -4.27 0.44 4.31
N VAL A 135 -3.20 -0.34 4.04
CA VAL A 135 -2.00 -0.38 4.89
C VAL A 135 -1.08 0.80 4.62
N ILE A 136 -0.76 1.12 3.35
CA ILE A 136 0.11 2.25 3.02
C ILE A 136 -0.54 3.62 3.32
N GLY A 137 -1.87 3.68 3.23
CA GLY A 137 -2.66 4.86 3.60
C GLY A 137 -2.96 4.94 5.10
N GLU A 138 -2.52 3.91 5.88
CA GLU A 138 -2.71 3.85 7.34
C GLU A 138 -4.18 4.02 7.79
N THR A 139 -5.13 3.54 6.94
CA THR A 139 -6.58 3.73 7.16
C THR A 139 -7.21 2.61 7.99
N ILE A 140 -6.46 1.54 8.28
CA ILE A 140 -6.92 0.40 9.10
C ILE A 140 -6.85 0.72 10.58
N GLU A 141 -5.87 1.52 10.97
CA GLU A 141 -5.58 1.87 12.35
C GLU A 141 -6.06 3.30 12.66
N LYS A 142 -6.19 3.60 13.95
CA LYS A 142 -6.44 4.97 14.39
C LYS A 142 -5.16 5.77 14.31
N ASP A 143 -5.29 7.06 14.09
CA ASP A 143 -4.17 7.98 14.07
C ASP A 143 -3.25 7.76 15.28
N GLU A 144 -1.94 7.71 15.04
CA GLU A 144 -0.87 7.59 16.04
C GLU A 144 -0.57 6.18 16.59
N ASP A 145 -1.41 5.16 16.36
CA ASP A 145 -1.18 3.82 16.96
C ASP A 145 0.00 3.08 16.31
N ASN A 146 0.20 3.23 14.99
CA ASN A 146 1.26 2.55 14.22
C ASN A 146 1.38 1.04 14.55
N GLU A 147 0.23 0.38 14.72
CA GLU A 147 0.15 -1.02 15.12
C GLU A 147 0.41 -1.97 13.96
N VAL A 148 0.07 -1.59 12.72
CA VAL A 148 0.23 -2.45 11.55
C VAL A 148 1.65 -2.32 11.00
N ASN A 149 2.43 -3.39 11.16
CA ASN A 149 3.79 -3.47 10.65
C ASN A 149 3.85 -3.89 9.17
N SER A 150 2.89 -4.71 8.73
CA SER A 150 2.95 -5.24 7.36
C SER A 150 1.64 -5.81 6.84
N VAL A 151 1.61 -5.98 5.51
CA VAL A 151 0.65 -6.85 4.82
C VAL A 151 1.40 -7.89 4.00
N VAL A 152 0.89 -9.12 3.99
CA VAL A 152 1.54 -10.28 3.36
C VAL A 152 0.55 -11.05 2.50
N PHE A 153 0.99 -11.44 1.30
CA PHE A 153 0.26 -12.32 0.40
C PHE A 153 1.01 -13.65 0.28
N ASN A 154 0.37 -14.75 0.68
CA ASN A 154 0.97 -16.07 0.65
C ASN A 154 0.28 -16.98 -0.37
N VAL A 155 1.04 -17.64 -1.25
CA VAL A 155 0.53 -18.62 -2.22
C VAL A 155 0.90 -20.04 -1.81
N ARG A 156 -0.12 -20.86 -1.58
CA ARG A 156 0.06 -22.28 -1.22
C ARG A 156 -0.76 -23.16 -2.16
N LYS A 157 -0.49 -24.47 -2.13
CA LYS A 157 -1.13 -25.45 -3.04
C LYS A 157 -2.66 -25.45 -2.93
N SER A 158 -3.18 -25.37 -1.70
CA SER A 158 -4.60 -25.51 -1.41
C SER A 158 -5.28 -24.19 -1.04
N ASN A 159 -4.52 -23.13 -0.83
CA ASN A 159 -5.07 -21.86 -0.38
C ASN A 159 -4.14 -20.69 -0.69
N VAL A 160 -4.73 -19.50 -0.63
CA VAL A 160 -4.07 -18.21 -0.66
C VAL A 160 -4.42 -17.49 0.62
N LYS A 161 -3.50 -16.71 1.17
CA LYS A 161 -3.72 -15.93 2.38
C LYS A 161 -3.32 -14.49 2.17
N ILE A 162 -4.15 -13.57 2.67
CA ILE A 162 -3.80 -12.17 2.87
C ILE A 162 -3.76 -11.95 4.37
N GLY A 163 -2.66 -11.48 4.91
CA GLY A 163 -2.47 -11.32 6.33
C GLY A 163 -1.81 -10.01 6.70
N LEU A 164 -2.07 -9.55 7.92
CA LEU A 164 -1.46 -8.39 8.55
C LEU A 164 -0.59 -8.85 9.70
N TRP A 165 0.56 -8.21 9.87
CA TRP A 165 1.36 -8.35 11.09
C TRP A 165 1.21 -7.08 11.91
N THR A 166 1.07 -7.26 13.21
CA THR A 166 0.89 -6.17 14.17
C THR A 166 2.09 -6.08 15.11
N LYS A 167 2.30 -4.91 15.69
CA LYS A 167 3.37 -4.61 16.65
C LYS A 167 3.07 -5.22 18.02
N SER A 168 1.81 -5.27 18.40
CA SER A 168 1.33 -5.85 19.64
C SER A 168 0.16 -6.82 19.41
N CYS A 169 -0.17 -7.64 20.41
CA CYS A 169 -1.30 -8.59 20.39
C CYS A 169 -2.06 -8.58 21.72
#